data_5f96e2cb75e6e1a15049c42856cc0ca6
#
_entry.id   5f96e2cb75e6e1a15049c42856cc0ca6
#
_cell.length_a   1.000
_cell.length_b   1.000
_cell.length_c   1.000
_cell.angle_alpha   90.00
_cell.angle_beta   90.00
_cell.angle_gamma   90.00
#
_symmetry.space_group_name_H-M   'P 1'
#
loop_
_entity.id
_entity.type
_entity.pdbx_description
1 polymer ?
#
loop_
_entity_poly.entity_id
_entity_poly.type
_entity_poly.pdbx_seq_one_letter_code
_entity_poly.pdbx_strand_id
1 'polypeptide(L)'
;MNTSFDIYELNNAVLDAAKTIKDMRNDFTVDSKDAVVDLVTNADLKAEEILIEAITKYFSEDGIISEESDEVLSSNGRSWLIDPLDGTVNYANNIPQVAITLTLLVNKVPVQTYVYDIFQDDLYEGYADKGAYKNSEKLQVTKETSLQKAIIATGFPYDRLEFGEQYLQTFLSILKTTGGVRRFGSAALDGCWGADNKFDA
;
A
#
# COMPACT_ATOMS: atom_id res chain seq x y z
N MET A 1 -23.22 15.96 3.63
CA MET A 1 -21.96 16.46 3.05
C MET A 1 -21.66 15.57 1.84
N ASN A 2 -21.38 16.17 0.69
CA ASN A 2 -21.15 15.41 -0.53
C ASN A 2 -19.76 14.76 -0.43
N THR A 3 -19.68 13.46 -0.16
CA THR A 3 -18.42 12.70 0.05
C THR A 3 -17.91 12.02 -1.23
N SER A 4 -18.43 12.41 -2.39
CA SER A 4 -17.84 11.99 -3.65
C SER A 4 -16.64 12.88 -3.95
N PHE A 5 -15.50 12.55 -3.37
CA PHE A 5 -14.24 13.19 -3.71
C PHE A 5 -13.78 12.63 -5.03
N ASP A 6 -13.60 13.51 -5.99
CA ASP A 6 -13.12 13.15 -7.31
C ASP A 6 -11.60 12.96 -7.22
N ILE A 7 -11.16 11.75 -6.89
CA ILE A 7 -9.75 11.39 -6.91
C ILE A 7 -9.20 11.35 -8.36
N TYR A 8 -10.07 11.48 -9.37
CA TYR A 8 -9.64 11.62 -10.76
C TYR A 8 -8.57 12.70 -10.94
N GLU A 9 -8.60 13.75 -10.10
CA GLU A 9 -7.57 14.78 -10.07
C GLU A 9 -6.18 14.21 -9.71
N LEU A 10 -6.11 13.16 -8.87
CA LEU A 10 -4.86 12.51 -8.47
C LEU A 10 -4.44 11.35 -9.37
N ASN A 11 -5.33 10.86 -10.24
CA ASN A 11 -5.02 9.72 -11.11
C ASN A 11 -3.78 9.94 -11.98
N ASN A 12 -3.67 11.13 -12.57
CA ASN A 12 -2.50 11.46 -13.38
C ASN A 12 -1.22 11.49 -12.53
N ALA A 13 -1.28 12.01 -11.30
CA ALA A 13 -0.13 12.05 -10.41
C ALA A 13 0.31 10.63 -9.98
N VAL A 14 -0.63 9.73 -9.71
CA VAL A 14 -0.34 8.32 -9.42
C VAL A 14 0.34 7.64 -10.61
N LEU A 15 -0.16 7.88 -11.84
CA LEU A 15 0.44 7.32 -13.05
C LEU A 15 1.82 7.90 -13.34
N ASP A 16 2.03 9.21 -13.11
CA ASP A 16 3.32 9.88 -13.27
C ASP A 16 4.33 9.37 -12.22
N ALA A 17 3.90 9.21 -10.98
CA ALA A 17 4.72 8.61 -9.92
C ALA A 17 5.10 7.15 -10.27
N ALA A 18 4.13 6.33 -10.68
CA ALA A 18 4.36 4.96 -11.10
C ALA A 18 5.32 4.86 -12.30
N LYS A 19 5.16 5.76 -13.28
CA LYS A 19 6.09 5.86 -14.41
C LYS A 19 7.50 6.21 -13.93
N THR A 20 7.63 7.18 -13.03
CA THR A 20 8.92 7.58 -12.46
C THR A 20 9.60 6.40 -11.76
N ILE A 21 8.87 5.65 -10.94
CA ILE A 21 9.37 4.44 -10.28
C ILE A 21 9.83 3.40 -11.31
N LYS A 22 9.04 3.16 -12.37
CA LYS A 22 9.42 2.24 -13.46
C LYS A 22 10.69 2.68 -14.17
N ASP A 23 10.78 3.96 -14.52
CA ASP A 23 11.92 4.52 -15.28
C ASP A 23 13.22 4.49 -14.44
N MET A 24 13.14 4.71 -13.14
CA MET A 24 14.28 4.69 -12.22
C MET A 24 14.73 3.29 -11.80
N ARG A 25 14.01 2.23 -12.16
CA ARG A 25 14.25 0.87 -11.67
C ARG A 25 15.67 0.32 -11.91
N ASN A 26 16.37 0.81 -12.90
CA ASN A 26 17.74 0.38 -13.23
C ASN A 26 18.80 1.40 -12.82
N ASP A 27 18.40 2.53 -12.25
CA ASP A 27 19.29 3.64 -11.90
C ASP A 27 18.81 4.34 -10.62
N PHE A 28 18.59 3.56 -9.56
CA PHE A 28 18.22 4.09 -8.27
C PHE A 28 19.34 3.96 -7.23
N THR A 29 19.32 4.82 -6.23
CA THR A 29 20.17 4.72 -5.04
C THR A 29 19.35 4.21 -3.86
N VAL A 30 19.99 3.49 -2.95
CA VAL A 30 19.35 2.92 -1.76
C VAL A 30 20.03 3.48 -0.52
N ASP A 31 19.24 4.02 0.37
CA ASP A 31 19.65 4.37 1.72
C ASP A 31 18.89 3.48 2.73
N SER A 32 19.50 3.24 3.90
CA SER A 32 18.85 2.50 5.00
C SER A 32 18.35 3.49 6.04
N LYS A 33 17.11 3.27 6.51
CA LYS A 33 16.53 3.96 7.65
C LYS A 33 17.01 3.36 8.98
N ASP A 34 16.15 3.20 9.95
CA ASP A 34 16.48 2.75 11.30
C ASP A 34 16.87 1.27 11.43
N ALA A 35 16.52 0.44 10.47
CA ALA A 35 16.85 -0.98 10.42
C ALA A 35 17.50 -1.38 9.08
N VAL A 36 18.34 -2.43 9.11
CA VAL A 36 19.02 -2.95 7.90
C VAL A 36 18.06 -3.35 6.77
N VAL A 37 16.80 -3.59 7.11
CA VAL A 37 15.75 -3.98 6.15
C VAL A 37 14.72 -2.88 5.91
N ASP A 38 14.90 -1.73 6.53
CA ASP A 38 14.07 -0.54 6.32
C ASP A 38 14.81 0.36 5.33
N LEU A 39 14.44 0.24 4.07
CA LEU A 39 15.11 0.88 2.95
C LEU A 39 14.28 2.04 2.43
N VAL A 40 14.95 3.06 1.94
CA VAL A 40 14.37 4.11 1.11
C VAL A 40 15.20 4.26 -0.14
N THR A 41 14.58 4.53 -1.26
CA THR A 41 15.26 4.83 -2.51
C THR A 41 14.94 6.24 -2.99
N ASN A 42 15.77 6.78 -3.87
CA ASN A 42 15.45 8.05 -4.51
C ASN A 42 14.18 7.98 -5.39
N ALA A 43 13.71 6.78 -5.71
CA ALA A 43 12.45 6.59 -6.41
C ALA A 43 11.25 6.83 -5.48
N ASP A 44 11.32 6.40 -4.19
CA ASP A 44 10.32 6.69 -3.16
C ASP A 44 10.15 8.22 -3.01
N LEU A 45 11.26 8.92 -2.78
CA LEU A 45 11.28 10.37 -2.58
C LEU A 45 10.71 11.12 -3.79
N LYS A 46 11.04 10.66 -5.01
CA LYS A 46 10.57 11.31 -6.23
C LYS A 46 9.08 11.07 -6.47
N ALA A 47 8.59 9.86 -6.19
CA ALA A 47 7.18 9.54 -6.27
C ALA A 47 6.37 10.33 -5.23
N GLU A 48 6.89 10.44 -4.00
CA GLU A 48 6.28 11.25 -2.95
C GLU A 48 6.14 12.72 -3.36
N GLU A 49 7.21 13.34 -3.89
CA GLU A 49 7.19 14.72 -4.38
C GLU A 49 6.04 14.96 -5.37
N ILE A 50 5.87 14.08 -6.36
CA ILE A 50 4.80 14.16 -7.37
C ILE A 50 3.42 14.10 -6.71
N LEU A 51 3.22 13.18 -5.76
CA LEU A 51 1.94 12.99 -5.08
C LEU A 51 1.60 14.17 -4.18
N ILE A 52 2.57 14.66 -3.39
CA ILE A 52 2.39 15.83 -2.50
C ILE A 52 2.08 17.09 -3.31
N GLU A 53 2.79 17.34 -4.41
CA GLU A 53 2.50 18.48 -5.29
C GLU A 53 1.06 18.43 -5.82
N ALA A 54 0.59 17.28 -6.25
CA ALA A 54 -0.78 17.12 -6.75
C ALA A 54 -1.82 17.33 -5.64
N ILE A 55 -1.62 16.73 -4.46
CA ILE A 55 -2.52 16.92 -3.31
C ILE A 55 -2.58 18.39 -2.91
N THR A 56 -1.43 19.05 -2.76
CA THR A 56 -1.36 20.47 -2.39
C THR A 56 -2.05 21.35 -3.42
N LYS A 57 -1.94 21.03 -4.70
CA LYS A 57 -2.57 21.78 -5.78
C LYS A 57 -4.10 21.69 -5.76
N TYR A 58 -4.64 20.48 -5.55
CA TYR A 58 -6.09 20.25 -5.66
C TYR A 58 -6.80 20.29 -4.30
N PHE A 59 -6.10 20.05 -3.20
CA PHE A 59 -6.63 19.91 -1.85
C PHE A 59 -5.79 20.69 -0.83
N SER A 60 -5.54 21.98 -1.07
CA SER A 60 -4.60 22.82 -0.33
C SER A 60 -4.90 22.99 1.18
N GLU A 61 -6.11 22.66 1.64
CA GLU A 61 -6.50 22.71 3.06
C GLU A 61 -6.38 21.35 3.77
N ASP A 62 -6.14 20.28 3.00
CA ASP A 62 -5.99 18.92 3.54
C ASP A 62 -4.60 18.75 4.17
N GLY A 63 -4.52 17.92 5.19
CA GLY A 63 -3.25 17.49 5.74
C GLY A 63 -2.61 16.38 4.89
N ILE A 64 -1.32 16.16 5.10
CA ILE A 64 -0.56 15.08 4.45
C ILE A 64 0.21 14.34 5.53
N ILE A 65 0.09 13.03 5.55
CA ILE A 65 0.85 12.08 6.38
C ILE A 65 1.54 11.15 5.40
N SER A 66 2.85 11.28 5.27
CA SER A 66 3.65 10.47 4.37
C SER A 66 4.73 9.70 5.11
N GLU A 67 5.28 8.67 4.45
CA GLU A 67 6.30 7.82 5.05
C GLU A 67 7.67 8.52 5.07
N GLU A 68 7.96 9.35 4.04
CA GLU A 68 9.31 9.88 3.81
C GLU A 68 9.47 11.35 4.22
N SER A 69 8.36 12.05 4.54
CA SER A 69 8.39 13.48 4.89
C SER A 69 7.61 13.83 6.14
N ASP A 70 7.84 15.02 6.66
CA ASP A 70 7.15 15.55 7.83
C ASP A 70 5.65 15.73 7.58
N GLU A 71 4.84 15.46 8.61
CA GLU A 71 3.39 15.62 8.58
C GLU A 71 2.99 17.09 8.32
N VAL A 72 2.13 17.31 7.34
CA VAL A 72 1.44 18.57 7.10
C VAL A 72 0.07 18.53 7.79
N LEU A 73 -0.14 19.44 8.74
CA LEU A 73 -1.38 19.47 9.51
C LEU A 73 -2.58 19.94 8.67
N SER A 74 -3.70 19.25 8.82
CA SER A 74 -4.96 19.61 8.18
C SER A 74 -5.62 20.83 8.84
N SER A 75 -6.20 21.72 8.05
CA SER A 75 -7.03 22.82 8.55
C SER A 75 -8.54 22.52 8.49
N ASN A 76 -8.95 21.47 7.80
CA ASN A 76 -10.36 21.13 7.53
C ASN A 76 -10.79 19.74 8.06
N GLY A 77 -9.90 19.03 8.78
CA GLY A 77 -10.14 17.69 9.31
C GLY A 77 -9.99 16.56 8.28
N ARG A 78 -9.48 16.84 7.08
CA ARG A 78 -9.14 15.87 6.06
C ARG A 78 -7.63 15.72 5.97
N SER A 79 -7.14 14.50 5.77
CA SER A 79 -5.71 14.23 5.56
C SER A 79 -5.53 13.08 4.57
N TRP A 80 -4.46 13.16 3.80
CA TRP A 80 -4.02 12.10 2.92
C TRP A 80 -2.90 11.31 3.58
N LEU A 81 -3.10 10.01 3.72
CA LEU A 81 -2.04 9.07 4.11
C LEU A 81 -1.43 8.51 2.84
N ILE A 82 -0.11 8.67 2.69
CA ILE A 82 0.64 8.32 1.48
C ILE A 82 1.72 7.31 1.85
N ASP A 83 1.80 6.24 1.08
CA ASP A 83 3.01 5.44 0.96
C ASP A 83 3.38 5.44 -0.53
N PRO A 84 4.46 6.13 -0.91
CA PRO A 84 4.83 6.33 -2.31
C PRO A 84 5.36 5.07 -2.98
N LEU A 85 5.87 4.10 -2.20
CA LEU A 85 6.38 2.84 -2.71
C LEU A 85 6.32 1.72 -1.66
N ASP A 86 5.13 1.15 -1.41
CA ASP A 86 5.01 -0.06 -0.59
C ASP A 86 5.75 -1.22 -1.26
N GLY A 87 6.69 -1.80 -0.53
CA GLY A 87 7.55 -2.87 -1.01
C GLY A 87 8.93 -2.40 -1.48
N THR A 88 9.55 -1.41 -0.85
CA THR A 88 10.87 -0.86 -1.19
C THR A 88 11.96 -1.94 -1.28
N VAL A 89 11.97 -2.93 -0.38
CA VAL A 89 12.88 -4.08 -0.46
C VAL A 89 12.67 -4.90 -1.74
N ASN A 90 11.42 -5.09 -2.15
CA ASN A 90 11.10 -5.75 -3.42
C ASN A 90 11.62 -4.93 -4.60
N TYR A 91 11.37 -3.64 -4.58
CA TYR A 91 11.85 -2.74 -5.62
C TYR A 91 13.37 -2.78 -5.77
N ALA A 92 14.10 -2.66 -4.66
CA ALA A 92 15.56 -2.72 -4.63
C ALA A 92 16.14 -4.05 -5.15
N ASN A 93 15.35 -5.13 -5.11
CA ASN A 93 15.76 -6.46 -5.58
C ASN A 93 15.08 -6.88 -6.91
N ASN A 94 14.51 -5.94 -7.66
CA ASN A 94 13.82 -6.21 -8.93
C ASN A 94 12.64 -7.20 -8.83
N ILE A 95 12.01 -7.29 -7.65
CA ILE A 95 10.78 -8.06 -7.45
C ILE A 95 9.58 -7.16 -7.79
N PRO A 96 8.63 -7.58 -8.66
CA PRO A 96 7.60 -6.68 -9.19
C PRO A 96 6.37 -6.51 -8.28
N GLN A 97 6.44 -6.89 -6.99
CA GLN A 97 5.37 -6.68 -6.03
C GLN A 97 5.62 -5.38 -5.26
N VAL A 98 5.21 -4.27 -5.86
CA VAL A 98 5.30 -2.91 -5.32
C VAL A 98 4.08 -2.11 -5.71
N ALA A 99 3.65 -1.22 -4.83
CA ALA A 99 2.47 -0.39 -5.03
C ALA A 99 2.68 1.05 -4.57
N ILE A 100 1.84 1.95 -5.06
CA ILE A 100 1.61 3.28 -4.50
C ILE A 100 0.31 3.23 -3.71
N THR A 101 0.28 3.80 -2.50
CA THR A 101 -0.95 3.90 -1.72
C THR A 101 -1.32 5.35 -1.41
N LEU A 102 -2.61 5.66 -1.52
CA LEU A 102 -3.20 6.92 -1.13
C LEU A 102 -4.49 6.65 -0.36
N THR A 103 -4.60 7.14 0.87
CA THR A 103 -5.82 6.99 1.66
C THR A 103 -6.29 8.35 2.16
N LEU A 104 -7.54 8.70 1.84
CA LEU A 104 -8.20 9.88 2.39
C LEU A 104 -8.77 9.54 3.77
N LEU A 105 -8.34 10.29 4.76
CA LEU A 105 -8.89 10.27 6.12
C LEU A 105 -9.80 11.49 6.31
N VAL A 106 -10.94 11.28 6.95
CA VAL A 106 -11.82 12.36 7.46
C VAL A 106 -11.95 12.18 8.97
N ASN A 107 -11.51 13.16 9.72
CA ASN A 107 -11.44 13.09 11.19
C ASN A 107 -10.71 11.81 11.67
N LYS A 108 -9.60 11.48 11.01
CA LYS A 108 -8.76 10.28 11.26
C LYS A 108 -9.43 8.93 10.93
N VAL A 109 -10.57 8.95 10.24
CA VAL A 109 -11.25 7.73 9.78
C VAL A 109 -11.02 7.57 8.28
N PRO A 110 -10.50 6.43 7.79
CA PRO A 110 -10.34 6.19 6.37
C PRO A 110 -11.71 6.11 5.68
N VAL A 111 -11.90 6.91 4.63
CA VAL A 111 -13.15 6.95 3.86
C VAL A 111 -12.97 6.48 2.44
N GLN A 112 -11.77 6.61 1.91
CA GLN A 112 -11.44 6.21 0.55
C GLN A 112 -9.96 5.85 0.46
N THR A 113 -9.64 4.79 -0.26
CA THR A 113 -8.25 4.35 -0.48
C THR A 113 -8.03 3.98 -1.93
N TYR A 114 -6.81 4.16 -2.39
CA TYR A 114 -6.29 3.74 -3.67
C TYR A 114 -4.99 3.01 -3.47
N VAL A 115 -4.86 1.89 -4.14
CA VAL A 115 -3.63 1.12 -4.23
C VAL A 115 -3.38 0.83 -5.70
N TYR A 116 -2.29 1.33 -6.23
CA TYR A 116 -1.90 1.09 -7.61
C TYR A 116 -0.76 0.09 -7.67
N ASP A 117 -1.04 -1.11 -8.19
CA ASP A 117 -0.01 -2.12 -8.51
C ASP A 117 0.79 -1.64 -9.71
N ILE A 118 2.02 -1.18 -9.46
CA ILE A 118 2.85 -0.48 -10.45
C ILE A 118 3.15 -1.35 -11.66
N PHE A 119 3.42 -2.64 -11.47
CA PHE A 119 3.86 -3.52 -12.55
C PHE A 119 2.76 -4.31 -13.24
N GLN A 120 1.59 -4.45 -12.59
CA GLN A 120 0.41 -5.05 -13.21
C GLN A 120 -0.50 -4.00 -13.86
N ASP A 121 -0.27 -2.70 -13.61
CA ASP A 121 -1.14 -1.60 -14.02
C ASP A 121 -2.60 -1.78 -13.51
N ASP A 122 -2.74 -2.35 -12.30
CA ASP A 122 -4.02 -2.59 -11.66
C ASP A 122 -4.29 -1.51 -10.59
N LEU A 123 -5.44 -0.84 -10.71
CA LEU A 123 -5.92 0.13 -9.72
C LEU A 123 -6.95 -0.54 -8.81
N TYR A 124 -6.64 -0.60 -7.52
CA TYR A 124 -7.57 -1.01 -6.47
C TYR A 124 -8.12 0.23 -5.77
N GLU A 125 -9.44 0.25 -5.56
CA GLU A 125 -10.16 1.34 -4.94
C GLU A 125 -11.00 0.80 -3.80
N GLY A 126 -10.94 1.42 -2.63
CA GLY A 126 -11.79 1.10 -1.47
C GLY A 126 -12.59 2.31 -1.04
N TYR A 127 -13.85 2.09 -0.70
CA TYR A 127 -14.77 3.11 -0.21
C TYR A 127 -15.50 2.59 1.02
N ALA A 128 -15.55 3.39 2.09
CA ALA A 128 -16.12 2.98 3.38
C ALA A 128 -17.56 2.43 3.27
N ASP A 129 -18.37 3.03 2.38
CA ASP A 129 -19.80 2.67 2.27
C ASP A 129 -20.17 1.94 0.96
N LYS A 130 -19.18 1.73 0.04
CA LYS A 130 -19.47 1.19 -1.31
C LYS A 130 -18.76 -0.13 -1.59
N GLY A 131 -17.78 -0.49 -0.74
CA GLY A 131 -16.93 -1.67 -0.93
C GLY A 131 -15.68 -1.38 -1.77
N ALA A 132 -15.08 -2.43 -2.32
CA ALA A 132 -13.83 -2.36 -3.06
C ALA A 132 -14.02 -2.70 -4.55
N TYR A 133 -13.11 -2.15 -5.36
CA TYR A 133 -13.12 -2.30 -6.81
C TYR A 133 -11.69 -2.50 -7.31
N LYS A 134 -11.56 -3.18 -8.44
CA LYS A 134 -10.32 -3.28 -9.21
C LYS A 134 -10.61 -2.87 -10.64
N ASN A 135 -9.92 -1.86 -11.15
CA ASN A 135 -10.14 -1.33 -12.51
C ASN A 135 -11.63 -1.08 -12.80
N SER A 136 -12.35 -0.49 -11.83
CA SER A 136 -13.79 -0.23 -11.84
C SER A 136 -14.70 -1.47 -11.71
N GLU A 137 -14.17 -2.68 -11.63
CA GLU A 137 -14.96 -3.90 -11.38
C GLU A 137 -15.06 -4.17 -9.88
N LYS A 138 -16.29 -4.40 -9.40
CA LYS A 138 -16.55 -4.62 -7.96
C LYS A 138 -15.94 -5.94 -7.50
N LEU A 139 -15.13 -5.86 -6.46
CA LEU A 139 -14.50 -7.03 -5.85
C LEU A 139 -15.45 -7.80 -4.93
N GLN A 140 -15.16 -9.08 -4.78
CA GLN A 140 -15.81 -9.96 -3.83
C GLN A 140 -14.75 -10.86 -3.19
N VAL A 141 -14.71 -10.84 -1.87
CA VAL A 141 -13.82 -11.74 -1.11
C VAL A 141 -14.19 -13.19 -1.32
N THR A 142 -13.25 -14.08 -1.01
CA THR A 142 -13.45 -15.53 -1.05
C THR A 142 -14.69 -15.99 -0.29
N LYS A 143 -15.25 -17.12 -0.72
CA LYS A 143 -16.29 -17.87 0.01
C LYS A 143 -15.73 -19.13 0.67
N GLU A 144 -14.41 -19.33 0.66
CA GLU A 144 -13.80 -20.47 1.34
C GLU A 144 -13.99 -20.33 2.86
N THR A 145 -14.47 -21.39 3.47
CA THR A 145 -14.72 -21.47 4.92
C THR A 145 -13.88 -22.52 5.62
N SER A 146 -13.11 -23.30 4.82
CA SER A 146 -12.22 -24.32 5.36
C SER A 146 -10.83 -23.77 5.56
N LEU A 147 -10.40 -23.66 6.80
CA LEU A 147 -9.05 -23.20 7.13
C LEU A 147 -7.97 -24.06 6.45
N GLN A 148 -8.19 -25.37 6.30
CA GLN A 148 -7.26 -26.30 5.67
C GLN A 148 -7.05 -26.04 4.16
N LYS A 149 -7.97 -25.30 3.53
CA LYS A 149 -7.85 -24.91 2.12
C LYS A 149 -7.40 -23.46 1.96
N ALA A 150 -7.53 -22.66 3.00
CA ALA A 150 -7.26 -21.24 2.96
C ALA A 150 -5.80 -20.94 2.62
N ILE A 151 -5.59 -19.99 1.73
CA ILE A 151 -4.29 -19.40 1.42
C ILE A 151 -4.18 -18.08 2.20
N ILE A 152 -3.13 -17.96 3.01
CA ILE A 152 -2.93 -16.82 3.91
C ILE A 152 -1.75 -15.98 3.40
N ALA A 153 -1.92 -14.65 3.36
CA ALA A 153 -0.80 -13.73 3.20
C ALA A 153 -0.22 -13.33 4.56
N THR A 154 1.06 -13.00 4.61
CA THR A 154 1.72 -12.56 5.85
C THR A 154 2.92 -11.64 5.56
N GLY A 155 3.29 -10.84 6.57
CA GLY A 155 4.52 -10.06 6.62
C GLY A 155 5.42 -10.50 7.76
N PHE A 156 6.67 -10.04 7.77
CA PHE A 156 7.58 -10.19 8.90
C PHE A 156 7.83 -8.81 9.52
N PRO A 157 7.77 -8.67 10.87
CA PRO A 157 8.02 -7.39 11.51
C PRO A 157 9.49 -6.98 11.37
N TYR A 158 9.78 -5.69 11.42
CA TYR A 158 11.14 -5.17 11.36
C TYR A 158 11.93 -5.49 12.64
N ASP A 159 11.27 -5.54 13.79
CA ASP A 159 11.81 -5.89 15.11
C ASP A 159 11.98 -7.41 15.35
N ARG A 160 12.13 -8.15 14.27
CA ARG A 160 12.26 -9.62 14.28
C ARG A 160 13.41 -10.17 15.12
N LEU A 161 14.42 -9.36 15.46
CA LEU A 161 15.49 -9.77 16.35
C LEU A 161 15.01 -9.92 17.80
N GLU A 162 14.01 -9.14 18.20
CA GLU A 162 13.41 -9.18 19.53
C GLU A 162 12.24 -10.15 19.61
N PHE A 163 11.32 -10.10 18.61
CA PHE A 163 10.04 -10.85 18.64
C PHE A 163 9.98 -12.04 17.67
N GLY A 164 11.09 -12.34 16.97
CA GLY A 164 11.12 -13.34 15.91
C GLY A 164 10.68 -14.74 16.33
N GLU A 165 11.04 -15.19 17.55
CA GLU A 165 10.63 -16.51 18.05
C GLU A 165 9.12 -16.62 18.26
N GLN A 166 8.49 -15.59 18.85
CA GLN A 166 7.03 -15.57 19.03
C GLN A 166 6.30 -15.56 17.70
N TYR A 167 6.81 -14.77 16.76
CA TYR A 167 6.28 -14.73 15.41
C TYR A 167 6.36 -16.09 14.72
N LEU A 168 7.51 -16.77 14.80
CA LEU A 168 7.71 -18.09 14.19
C LEU A 168 6.81 -19.16 14.80
N GLN A 169 6.49 -19.09 16.08
CA GLN A 169 5.53 -20.01 16.72
C GLN A 169 4.11 -19.81 16.16
N THR A 170 3.67 -18.56 16.01
CA THR A 170 2.38 -18.23 15.38
C THR A 170 2.36 -18.67 13.92
N PHE A 171 3.40 -18.33 13.17
CA PHE A 171 3.55 -18.72 11.77
C PHE A 171 3.50 -20.25 11.58
N LEU A 172 4.20 -21.01 12.44
CA LEU A 172 4.19 -22.48 12.39
C LEU A 172 2.79 -23.04 12.66
N SER A 173 2.02 -22.43 13.56
CA SER A 173 0.65 -22.83 13.85
C SER A 173 -0.26 -22.59 12.65
N ILE A 174 -0.15 -21.47 12.00
CA ILE A 174 -0.88 -21.13 10.77
C ILE A 174 -0.49 -22.08 9.65
N LEU A 175 0.80 -22.30 9.42
CA LEU A 175 1.30 -23.19 8.36
C LEU A 175 0.78 -24.63 8.49
N LYS A 176 0.59 -25.13 9.73
CA LYS A 176 0.09 -26.49 9.99
C LYS A 176 -1.40 -26.63 9.78
N THR A 177 -2.16 -25.53 9.78
CA THR A 177 -3.63 -25.54 9.80
C THR A 177 -4.25 -25.01 8.52
N THR A 178 -3.46 -24.39 7.64
CA THR A 178 -3.95 -23.76 6.41
C THR A 178 -3.49 -24.50 5.16
N GLY A 179 -4.07 -24.16 4.00
CA GLY A 179 -3.70 -24.68 2.70
C GLY A 179 -2.34 -24.18 2.21
N GLY A 180 -1.87 -23.05 2.75
CA GLY A 180 -0.57 -22.49 2.46
C GLY A 180 -0.42 -21.05 2.87
N VAL A 181 0.84 -20.61 2.98
CA VAL A 181 1.17 -19.23 3.33
C VAL A 181 1.96 -18.58 2.21
N ARG A 182 1.77 -17.27 2.02
CA ARG A 182 2.49 -16.43 1.07
C ARG A 182 3.10 -15.24 1.81
N ARG A 183 4.28 -14.82 1.35
CA ARG A 183 4.97 -13.62 1.84
C ARG A 183 5.51 -12.87 0.63
N PHE A 184 4.75 -11.89 0.14
CA PHE A 184 5.10 -11.18 -1.09
C PHE A 184 5.89 -9.88 -0.84
N GLY A 185 5.77 -9.26 0.32
CA GLY A 185 6.58 -8.13 0.74
C GLY A 185 6.04 -6.76 0.36
N SER A 186 4.77 -6.69 0.00
CA SER A 186 3.97 -5.49 -0.16
C SER A 186 2.68 -5.68 0.61
N ALA A 187 2.53 -5.00 1.73
CA ALA A 187 1.36 -5.17 2.60
C ALA A 187 0.08 -4.63 1.93
N ALA A 188 0.22 -3.57 1.16
CA ALA A 188 -0.90 -3.01 0.41
C ALA A 188 -1.43 -3.99 -0.64
N LEU A 189 -0.54 -4.64 -1.42
CA LEU A 189 -0.94 -5.65 -2.40
C LEU A 189 -1.48 -6.91 -1.74
N ASP A 190 -0.93 -7.33 -0.60
CA ASP A 190 -1.47 -8.47 0.15
C ASP A 190 -2.94 -8.21 0.54
N GLY A 191 -3.26 -7.02 1.05
CA GLY A 191 -4.64 -6.62 1.35
C GLY A 191 -5.54 -6.55 0.11
N CYS A 192 -5.04 -5.97 -0.99
CA CYS A 192 -5.75 -5.90 -2.27
C CYS A 192 -6.06 -7.29 -2.85
N TRP A 193 -5.09 -8.20 -2.79
CA TRP A 193 -5.25 -9.55 -3.31
C TRP A 193 -6.15 -10.43 -2.45
N GLY A 194 -6.24 -10.14 -1.14
CA GLY A 194 -7.27 -10.69 -0.28
C GLY A 194 -8.67 -10.22 -0.71
N ALA A 195 -8.85 -8.93 -0.98
CA ALA A 195 -10.10 -8.40 -1.49
C ALA A 195 -10.45 -8.91 -2.91
N ASP A 196 -9.44 -9.23 -3.73
CA ASP A 196 -9.54 -9.76 -5.11
C ASP A 196 -9.63 -11.32 -5.15
N ASN A 197 -9.92 -11.96 -4.02
CA ASN A 197 -10.09 -13.42 -3.92
C ASN A 197 -8.85 -14.24 -4.37
N LYS A 198 -7.65 -13.69 -4.26
CA LYS A 198 -6.39 -14.41 -4.49
C LYS A 198 -5.90 -15.07 -3.23
N PHE A 199 -6.26 -14.50 -2.07
CA PHE A 199 -6.01 -15.03 -0.74
C PHE A 199 -7.33 -15.10 0.04
N ASP A 200 -7.31 -15.90 1.09
CA ASP A 200 -8.47 -16.08 1.97
C ASP A 200 -8.32 -15.26 3.28
N ALA A 201 -7.07 -14.90 3.65
CA ALA A 201 -6.75 -13.98 4.75
C ALA A 201 -5.32 -13.44 4.62
#